data_d50c2c558b47644e556cfd56364f6152
#
_entry.id   d50c2c558b47644e556cfd56364f6152
#
_cell.length_a   1.000
_cell.length_b   1.000
_cell.length_c   1.000
_cell.angle_alpha   90.00
_cell.angle_beta   90.00
_cell.angle_gamma   90.00
#
_symmetry.space_group_name_H-M   'P 1'
#
loop_
_entity.id
_entity.type
_entity.pdbx_description
1 polymer ?
#
loop_
_entity_poly.entity_id
_entity_poly.type
_entity_poly.pdbx_seq_one_letter_code
_entity_poly.pdbx_strand_id
1 'polypeptide(L)'
;MIKKTGWVVAALLLAGCTQQSGTNTDENPATEDPAFALFFQAFQQHCGNAYPGGLTLEPEGDDMLTGTEQLIVHFRQCSDDQLKLPFHIELEAEQSWDRSRTWVISKHDSGLELRHDHRKPDGSDDSNTMYGGFTVGEGSVVSQQFQSIPRTEESGYFRGWRIEIEPGVRYTYGTVRGDNWSWRIDFDLSQPLNELPPAPWGHE
;
A
#
# COMPACT_ATOMS: atom_id res chain seq x y z
N MET A 1 -21.82 -6.04 -96.01
CA MET A 1 -20.44 -6.42 -96.37
C MET A 1 -19.57 -5.18 -96.18
N ILE A 2 -19.02 -5.01 -95.03
CA ILE A 2 -17.89 -4.06 -94.79
C ILE A 2 -17.11 -4.56 -93.57
N LYS A 3 -15.88 -5.00 -93.84
CA LYS A 3 -14.91 -5.41 -92.86
C LYS A 3 -14.35 -4.16 -92.13
N LYS A 4 -14.37 -4.11 -90.85
CA LYS A 4 -13.61 -3.12 -90.10
C LYS A 4 -12.56 -3.82 -89.23
N THR A 5 -11.34 -3.52 -89.57
CA THR A 5 -10.09 -3.89 -88.90
C THR A 5 -9.95 -3.13 -87.58
N GLY A 6 -9.83 -3.81 -86.47
CA GLY A 6 -9.57 -3.17 -85.17
C GLY A 6 -8.07 -3.30 -84.79
N TRP A 7 -7.49 -2.19 -84.44
CA TRP A 7 -6.12 -2.11 -83.92
C TRP A 7 -6.10 -2.51 -82.48
N VAL A 8 -5.18 -3.41 -82.15
CA VAL A 8 -4.86 -3.75 -80.74
C VAL A 8 -3.73 -2.84 -80.27
N VAL A 9 -4.01 -2.00 -79.30
CA VAL A 9 -2.99 -1.24 -78.57
C VAL A 9 -2.62 -2.03 -77.34
N ALA A 10 -1.34 -2.48 -77.32
CA ALA A 10 -0.78 -3.11 -76.11
C ALA A 10 -0.33 -2.01 -75.11
N ALA A 11 -0.95 -1.95 -73.98
CA ALA A 11 -0.50 -1.12 -72.87
C ALA A 11 0.43 -1.92 -71.97
N LEU A 12 1.72 -1.51 -71.91
CA LEU A 12 2.66 -1.99 -70.91
C LEU A 12 2.33 -1.40 -69.55
N LEU A 13 1.94 -2.23 -68.63
CA LEU A 13 1.83 -1.89 -67.22
C LEU A 13 3.19 -2.13 -66.54
N LEU A 14 3.87 -1.05 -66.19
CA LEU A 14 5.02 -1.08 -65.30
C LEU A 14 4.52 -1.28 -63.86
N ALA A 15 4.77 -2.46 -63.33
CA ALA A 15 4.54 -2.76 -61.90
C ALA A 15 5.66 -2.15 -61.09
N GLY A 16 5.42 -0.99 -60.47
CA GLY A 16 6.30 -0.43 -59.44
C GLY A 16 6.14 -1.18 -58.13
N CYS A 17 7.17 -1.92 -57.70
CA CYS A 17 7.29 -2.42 -56.36
C CYS A 17 7.55 -1.28 -55.40
N THR A 18 6.52 -0.82 -54.67
CA THR A 18 6.72 0.02 -53.48
C THR A 18 7.14 -0.90 -52.35
N GLN A 19 8.42 -0.86 -51.95
CA GLN A 19 8.90 -1.41 -50.69
C GLN A 19 8.30 -0.59 -49.56
N GLN A 20 7.30 -1.17 -48.89
CA GLN A 20 6.82 -0.69 -47.63
C GLN A 20 7.85 -1.08 -46.53
N SER A 21 8.66 -0.10 -46.12
CA SER A 21 9.49 -0.21 -44.92
C SER A 21 8.54 -0.30 -43.72
N GLY A 22 8.22 -1.49 -43.31
CA GLY A 22 7.57 -1.74 -42.02
C GLY A 22 8.55 -1.37 -40.92
N THR A 23 8.37 -0.22 -40.29
CA THR A 23 8.93 0.05 -38.97
C THR A 23 8.23 -0.86 -37.99
N ASN A 24 8.85 -2.01 -37.67
CA ASN A 24 8.51 -2.77 -36.48
C ASN A 24 8.91 -1.89 -35.28
N THR A 25 7.98 -1.14 -34.75
CA THR A 25 8.06 -0.69 -33.38
C THR A 25 7.83 -1.95 -32.55
N ASP A 26 8.91 -2.53 -32.03
CA ASP A 26 8.87 -3.43 -30.91
C ASP A 26 8.30 -2.62 -29.72
N GLU A 27 6.98 -2.52 -29.65
CA GLU A 27 6.30 -2.18 -28.39
C GLU A 27 6.56 -3.37 -27.46
N ASN A 28 7.62 -3.24 -26.67
CA ASN A 28 7.79 -4.07 -25.49
C ASN A 28 6.52 -3.87 -24.65
N PRO A 29 5.71 -4.92 -24.39
CA PRO A 29 4.51 -4.74 -23.56
C PRO A 29 4.97 -4.16 -22.23
N ALA A 30 4.44 -2.98 -21.87
CA ALA A 30 4.68 -2.38 -20.58
C ALA A 30 4.38 -3.46 -19.53
N THR A 31 5.38 -3.90 -18.79
CA THR A 31 5.18 -4.81 -17.67
C THR A 31 4.31 -4.08 -16.67
N GLU A 32 3.12 -4.62 -16.38
CA GLU A 32 2.25 -4.05 -15.36
C GLU A 32 3.00 -4.00 -14.03
N ASP A 33 2.84 -2.90 -13.29
CA ASP A 33 3.43 -2.75 -11.97
C ASP A 33 2.97 -3.90 -11.06
N PRO A 34 3.85 -4.49 -10.25
CA PRO A 34 3.47 -5.57 -9.35
C PRO A 34 2.45 -5.07 -8.31
N ALA A 35 1.58 -5.98 -7.83
CA ALA A 35 0.49 -5.65 -6.93
C ALA A 35 0.94 -4.86 -5.68
N PHE A 36 2.11 -5.18 -5.12
CA PHE A 36 2.65 -4.45 -3.97
C PHE A 36 3.03 -2.99 -4.31
N ALA A 37 3.46 -2.70 -5.54
CA ALA A 37 3.80 -1.33 -5.94
C ALA A 37 2.54 -0.48 -6.11
N LEU A 38 1.48 -1.04 -6.72
CA LEU A 38 0.18 -0.39 -6.82
C LEU A 38 -0.47 -0.20 -5.44
N PHE A 39 -0.35 -1.19 -4.55
CA PHE A 39 -0.75 -1.07 -3.15
C PHE A 39 -0.03 0.10 -2.45
N PHE A 40 1.29 0.21 -2.60
CA PHE A 40 2.08 1.30 -2.04
C PHE A 40 1.64 2.68 -2.57
N GLN A 41 1.34 2.78 -3.87
CA GLN A 41 0.84 4.01 -4.50
C GLN A 41 -0.52 4.44 -3.94
N ALA A 42 -1.37 3.49 -3.54
CA ALA A 42 -2.68 3.80 -2.97
C ALA A 42 -2.58 4.65 -1.70
N PHE A 43 -1.53 4.49 -0.90
CA PHE A 43 -1.28 5.31 0.30
C PHE A 43 -0.91 6.75 -0.05
N GLN A 44 -0.20 6.97 -1.14
CA GLN A 44 0.29 8.30 -1.52
C GLN A 44 -0.84 9.30 -1.78
N GLN A 45 -2.05 8.81 -2.13
CA GLN A 45 -3.22 9.65 -2.33
C GLN A 45 -3.69 10.33 -1.03
N HIS A 46 -3.29 9.81 0.12
CA HIS A 46 -3.68 10.28 1.45
C HIS A 46 -2.61 11.10 2.15
N CYS A 47 -1.45 11.31 1.51
CA CYS A 47 -0.30 11.98 2.10
C CYS A 47 -0.64 13.37 2.63
N GLY A 48 -0.16 13.66 3.84
CA GLY A 48 -0.43 14.90 4.56
C GLY A 48 -1.74 14.91 5.35
N ASN A 49 -2.63 13.93 5.15
CA ASN A 49 -3.92 13.85 5.81
C ASN A 49 -3.91 12.89 7.01
N ALA A 50 -4.78 13.16 7.98
CA ALA A 50 -5.03 12.28 9.12
C ALA A 50 -6.50 11.86 9.14
N TYR A 51 -6.75 10.64 9.62
CA TYR A 51 -8.07 10.04 9.58
C TYR A 51 -8.44 9.38 10.91
N PRO A 52 -9.72 9.48 11.34
CA PRO A 52 -10.21 8.83 12.54
C PRO A 52 -10.42 7.34 12.31
N GLY A 53 -10.31 6.56 13.38
CA GLY A 53 -10.57 5.12 13.35
C GLY A 53 -10.97 4.57 14.70
N GLY A 54 -11.10 3.26 14.77
CA GLY A 54 -11.48 2.55 15.99
C GLY A 54 -11.12 1.06 15.94
N LEU A 55 -11.20 0.44 17.10
CA LEU A 55 -11.02 -1.01 17.27
C LEU A 55 -12.24 -1.73 16.69
N THR A 56 -12.00 -2.70 15.81
CA THR A 56 -13.06 -3.48 15.14
C THR A 56 -12.97 -4.97 15.40
N LEU A 57 -11.84 -5.46 15.90
CA LEU A 57 -11.67 -6.82 16.37
C LEU A 57 -10.61 -6.87 17.47
N GLU A 58 -10.98 -7.38 18.62
CA GLU A 58 -10.11 -7.62 19.76
C GLU A 58 -10.17 -9.09 20.16
N PRO A 59 -9.04 -9.77 20.40
CA PRO A 59 -9.04 -11.10 20.94
C PRO A 59 -9.38 -11.07 22.44
N GLU A 60 -10.00 -12.11 22.93
CA GLU A 60 -10.29 -12.26 24.37
C GLU A 60 -9.00 -12.16 25.20
N GLY A 61 -9.00 -11.26 26.19
CA GLY A 61 -7.87 -11.04 27.09
C GLY A 61 -6.79 -10.08 26.56
N ASP A 62 -7.03 -9.42 25.44
CA ASP A 62 -6.24 -8.25 25.02
C ASP A 62 -6.77 -7.03 25.78
N ASP A 63 -5.89 -6.20 26.31
CA ASP A 63 -6.20 -5.00 27.07
C ASP A 63 -5.44 -3.76 26.57
N MET A 64 -4.88 -3.84 25.36
CA MET A 64 -4.15 -2.73 24.73
C MET A 64 -5.06 -1.53 24.44
N LEU A 65 -6.29 -1.79 24.03
CA LEU A 65 -7.34 -0.80 23.79
C LEU A 65 -8.61 -1.23 24.55
N THR A 66 -9.39 -0.25 25.00
CA THR A 66 -10.70 -0.52 25.62
C THR A 66 -11.83 -0.54 24.58
N GLY A 67 -11.53 -0.10 23.35
CA GLY A 67 -12.50 0.04 22.26
C GLY A 67 -13.32 1.33 22.29
N THR A 68 -13.06 2.21 23.24
CA THR A 68 -13.74 3.51 23.39
C THR A 68 -12.85 4.68 22.97
N GLU A 69 -11.55 4.48 22.89
CA GLU A 69 -10.56 5.49 22.52
C GLU A 69 -10.75 5.93 21.07
N GLN A 70 -10.56 7.21 20.80
CA GLN A 70 -10.36 7.70 19.46
C GLN A 70 -8.98 7.26 18.97
N LEU A 71 -8.95 6.71 17.76
CA LEU A 71 -7.72 6.34 17.09
C LEU A 71 -7.51 7.26 15.89
N ILE A 72 -6.27 7.66 15.63
CA ILE A 72 -5.95 8.43 14.42
C ILE A 72 -4.77 7.80 13.71
N VAL A 73 -4.89 7.63 12.39
CA VAL A 73 -3.75 7.40 11.50
C VAL A 73 -3.41 8.69 10.76
N HIS A 74 -2.13 9.07 10.73
CA HIS A 74 -1.67 10.23 9.97
C HIS A 74 -0.71 9.77 8.86
N PHE A 75 -1.07 9.98 7.59
CA PHE A 75 -0.20 9.71 6.44
C PHE A 75 0.85 10.82 6.33
N ARG A 76 1.73 10.91 7.34
CA ARG A 76 2.55 12.09 7.62
C ARG A 76 3.70 12.30 6.65
N GLN A 77 4.42 11.25 6.30
CA GLN A 77 5.56 11.31 5.40
C GLN A 77 5.40 10.25 4.32
N CYS A 78 5.50 10.69 3.06
CA CYS A 78 5.44 9.83 1.91
C CYS A 78 6.56 10.22 0.93
N SER A 79 7.41 9.25 0.60
CA SER A 79 8.37 9.37 -0.49
C SER A 79 8.07 8.28 -1.53
N ASP A 80 8.88 8.19 -2.57
CA ASP A 80 8.73 7.19 -3.62
C ASP A 80 9.00 5.76 -3.11
N ASP A 81 9.69 5.63 -1.98
CA ASP A 81 10.17 4.37 -1.42
C ASP A 81 9.80 4.15 0.05
N GLN A 82 9.28 5.15 0.77
CA GLN A 82 8.95 5.01 2.18
C GLN A 82 7.73 5.83 2.60
N LEU A 83 6.90 5.21 3.42
CA LEU A 83 5.75 5.83 4.09
C LEU A 83 5.97 5.78 5.60
N LYS A 84 5.64 6.87 6.31
CA LYS A 84 5.57 6.90 7.77
C LYS A 84 4.17 7.32 8.20
N LEU A 85 3.52 6.43 8.89
CA LEU A 85 2.13 6.50 9.31
C LEU A 85 2.07 6.49 10.84
N PRO A 86 2.22 7.64 11.53
CA PRO A 86 1.95 7.74 12.96
C PRO A 86 0.55 7.25 13.32
N PHE A 87 0.51 6.45 14.38
CA PHE A 87 -0.71 5.95 14.99
C PHE A 87 -0.87 6.57 16.38
N HIS A 88 -1.97 7.31 16.57
CA HIS A 88 -2.29 8.00 17.81
C HIS A 88 -3.44 7.27 18.51
N ILE A 89 -3.31 7.12 19.82
CA ILE A 89 -4.35 6.57 20.69
C ILE A 89 -4.73 7.67 21.69
N GLU A 90 -6.01 7.95 21.81
CA GLU A 90 -6.53 8.92 22.78
C GLU A 90 -6.21 8.47 24.20
N LEU A 91 -5.71 9.40 25.01
CA LEU A 91 -5.55 9.27 26.45
C LEU A 91 -6.59 10.17 27.11
N GLU A 92 -7.81 9.67 27.24
CA GLU A 92 -8.98 10.45 27.67
C GLU A 92 -8.75 11.12 29.03
N ALA A 93 -8.19 10.39 30.00
CA ALA A 93 -7.92 10.89 31.35
C ALA A 93 -6.92 12.06 31.40
N GLU A 94 -5.97 12.08 30.44
CA GLU A 94 -4.92 13.10 30.33
C GLU A 94 -5.27 14.18 29.32
N GLN A 95 -6.40 14.05 28.61
CA GLN A 95 -6.78 14.92 27.49
C GLN A 95 -5.64 15.09 26.48
N SER A 96 -4.97 14.00 26.15
CA SER A 96 -3.77 13.95 25.31
C SER A 96 -3.76 12.71 24.41
N TRP A 97 -2.63 12.47 23.75
CA TRP A 97 -2.45 11.36 22.83
C TRP A 97 -1.21 10.52 23.18
N ASP A 98 -1.33 9.19 23.21
CA ASP A 98 -0.18 8.32 23.03
C ASP A 98 0.31 8.48 21.59
N ARG A 99 1.53 8.95 21.42
CA ARG A 99 2.20 9.25 20.15
C ARG A 99 3.41 8.35 19.91
N SER A 100 3.42 7.22 20.58
CA SER A 100 4.60 6.33 20.66
C SER A 100 4.81 5.50 19.40
N ARG A 101 3.81 5.37 18.52
CA ARG A 101 3.82 4.36 17.44
C ARG A 101 3.79 4.99 16.06
N THR A 102 4.68 4.51 15.19
CA THR A 102 4.68 4.86 13.75
C THR A 102 4.87 3.59 12.93
N TRP A 103 3.97 3.31 12.01
CA TRP A 103 4.21 2.30 10.98
C TRP A 103 5.10 2.89 9.91
N VAL A 104 6.21 2.19 9.62
CA VAL A 104 7.13 2.53 8.54
C VAL A 104 7.00 1.44 7.48
N ILE A 105 6.54 1.82 6.29
CA ILE A 105 6.41 0.91 5.16
C ILE A 105 7.45 1.32 4.12
N SER A 106 8.40 0.46 3.84
CA SER A 106 9.46 0.69 2.85
C SER A 106 9.24 -0.20 1.62
N LYS A 107 9.37 0.41 0.43
CA LYS A 107 9.27 -0.29 -0.85
C LYS A 107 10.66 -0.76 -1.30
N HIS A 108 10.75 -2.03 -1.65
CA HIS A 108 11.94 -2.69 -2.21
C HIS A 108 11.61 -3.26 -3.60
N ASP A 109 12.62 -3.73 -4.33
CA ASP A 109 12.44 -4.29 -5.68
C ASP A 109 11.52 -5.51 -5.71
N SER A 110 11.43 -6.26 -4.61
CA SER A 110 10.69 -7.53 -4.54
C SER A 110 9.50 -7.53 -3.59
N GLY A 111 9.12 -6.39 -3.02
CA GLY A 111 8.01 -6.31 -2.07
C GLY A 111 8.11 -5.14 -1.10
N LEU A 112 7.32 -5.21 -0.03
CA LEU A 112 7.28 -4.18 1.00
C LEU A 112 7.83 -4.71 2.32
N GLU A 113 8.42 -3.83 3.10
CA GLU A 113 8.81 -4.07 4.49
C GLU A 113 7.96 -3.21 5.41
N LEU A 114 7.40 -3.81 6.45
CA LEU A 114 6.72 -3.12 7.55
C LEU A 114 7.63 -3.12 8.77
N ARG A 115 7.83 -1.94 9.37
CA ARG A 115 8.46 -1.77 10.69
C ARG A 115 7.57 -0.97 11.62
N HIS A 116 7.61 -1.32 12.90
CA HIS A 116 6.93 -0.62 13.97
C HIS A 116 7.96 0.19 14.73
N ASP A 117 8.01 1.49 14.45
CA ASP A 117 8.86 2.42 15.18
C ASP A 117 8.15 2.87 16.45
N HIS A 118 8.66 2.44 17.60
CA HIS A 118 8.13 2.80 18.90
C HIS A 118 9.11 3.72 19.64
N ARG A 119 8.57 4.83 20.13
CA ARG A 119 9.32 5.88 20.82
C ARG A 119 8.76 6.14 22.22
N LYS A 120 9.66 6.51 23.15
CA LYS A 120 9.28 7.03 24.45
C LYS A 120 8.89 8.51 24.35
N PRO A 121 8.26 9.09 25.39
CA PRO A 121 7.88 10.50 25.41
C PRO A 121 9.04 11.49 25.21
N ASP A 122 10.26 11.11 25.54
CA ASP A 122 11.47 11.91 25.33
C ASP A 122 12.07 11.78 23.91
N GLY A 123 11.39 11.03 23.02
CA GLY A 123 11.80 10.77 21.63
C GLY A 123 12.83 9.65 21.47
N SER A 124 13.35 9.09 22.54
CA SER A 124 14.29 7.95 22.46
C SER A 124 13.58 6.65 22.05
N ASP A 125 14.37 5.70 21.54
CA ASP A 125 13.87 4.38 21.16
C ASP A 125 13.24 3.66 22.36
N ASP A 126 12.05 3.06 22.12
CA ASP A 126 11.51 2.09 23.07
C ASP A 126 12.30 0.77 22.99
N SER A 127 12.30 0.01 24.08
CA SER A 127 12.96 -1.31 24.14
C SER A 127 12.41 -2.31 23.11
N ASN A 128 11.17 -2.16 22.70
CA ASN A 128 10.51 -2.97 21.67
C ASN A 128 10.16 -2.09 20.47
N THR A 129 11.16 -1.75 19.67
CA THR A 129 11.02 -0.91 18.48
C THR A 129 11.57 -1.59 17.24
N MET A 130 11.22 -1.09 16.04
CA MET A 130 11.69 -1.51 14.72
C MET A 130 11.48 -3.01 14.41
N TYR A 131 10.56 -3.67 15.12
CA TYR A 131 10.11 -5.01 14.76
C TYR A 131 9.13 -4.97 13.58
N GLY A 132 9.04 -6.08 12.84
CA GLY A 132 8.17 -6.11 11.66
C GLY A 132 8.48 -7.31 10.77
N GLY A 133 8.33 -7.13 9.47
CA GLY A 133 8.61 -8.17 8.49
C GLY A 133 8.35 -7.73 7.06
N PHE A 134 8.61 -8.63 6.15
CA PHE A 134 8.42 -8.42 4.71
C PHE A 134 7.10 -9.02 4.22
N THR A 135 6.61 -8.50 3.09
CA THR A 135 5.46 -9.09 2.39
C THR A 135 5.73 -10.52 1.99
N VAL A 136 4.70 -11.34 2.03
CA VAL A 136 4.72 -12.74 1.58
C VAL A 136 3.61 -13.00 0.58
N GLY A 137 3.91 -13.84 -0.42
CA GLY A 137 3.00 -14.08 -1.54
C GLY A 137 2.86 -12.86 -2.45
N GLU A 138 1.95 -12.96 -3.40
CA GLU A 138 1.73 -11.86 -4.37
C GLU A 138 0.92 -10.70 -3.77
N GLY A 139 0.11 -10.98 -2.75
CA GLY A 139 -0.83 -10.00 -2.22
C GLY A 139 -1.84 -9.53 -3.28
N SER A 140 -2.36 -8.33 -3.08
CA SER A 140 -3.21 -7.65 -4.05
C SER A 140 -2.99 -6.14 -4.00
N VAL A 141 -3.58 -5.39 -4.92
CA VAL A 141 -3.53 -3.92 -4.96
C VAL A 141 -4.23 -3.25 -3.77
N VAL A 142 -5.02 -4.02 -3.00
CA VAL A 142 -5.75 -3.52 -1.83
C VAL A 142 -5.36 -4.21 -0.52
N SER A 143 -4.55 -5.28 -0.55
CA SER A 143 -4.21 -6.05 0.66
C SER A 143 -2.82 -6.68 0.54
N GLN A 144 -2.02 -6.50 1.60
CA GLN A 144 -0.70 -7.11 1.74
C GLN A 144 -0.54 -7.75 3.13
N GLN A 145 0.16 -8.89 3.18
CA GLN A 145 0.50 -9.57 4.41
C GLN A 145 2.00 -9.50 4.68
N PHE A 146 2.36 -9.18 5.92
CA PHE A 146 3.75 -9.04 6.37
C PHE A 146 4.05 -10.12 7.41
N GLN A 147 5.05 -10.96 7.16
CA GLN A 147 5.36 -12.09 8.04
C GLN A 147 6.27 -11.68 9.20
N SER A 148 5.88 -12.06 10.41
CA SER A 148 6.81 -12.12 11.54
C SER A 148 7.50 -13.47 11.54
N ILE A 149 8.73 -13.54 11.04
CA ILE A 149 9.50 -14.81 10.98
C ILE A 149 9.60 -15.46 12.37
N PRO A 150 10.06 -14.77 13.44
CA PRO A 150 10.19 -15.41 14.76
C PRO A 150 8.89 -15.98 15.29
N ARG A 151 7.77 -15.22 15.15
CA ARG A 151 6.46 -15.69 15.64
C ARG A 151 5.90 -16.83 14.80
N THR A 152 6.20 -16.85 13.50
CA THR A 152 5.79 -17.94 12.59
C THR A 152 6.54 -19.22 12.91
N GLU A 153 7.85 -19.15 13.13
CA GLU A 153 8.67 -20.29 13.51
C GLU A 153 8.27 -20.87 14.86
N GLU A 154 8.02 -20.02 15.86
CA GLU A 154 7.57 -20.42 17.19
C GLU A 154 6.22 -21.15 17.16
N SER A 155 5.27 -20.67 16.37
CA SER A 155 3.91 -21.20 16.32
C SER A 155 3.70 -22.35 15.33
N GLY A 156 4.57 -22.47 14.32
CA GLY A 156 4.43 -23.44 13.23
C GLY A 156 3.37 -23.09 12.18
N TYR A 157 2.78 -21.89 12.24
CA TYR A 157 1.84 -21.35 11.26
C TYR A 157 2.07 -19.85 11.07
N PHE A 158 1.51 -19.27 10.01
CA PHE A 158 1.70 -17.85 9.69
C PHE A 158 1.27 -16.94 10.85
N ARG A 159 2.18 -16.08 11.26
CA ARG A 159 1.97 -15.00 12.24
C ARG A 159 2.56 -13.71 11.70
N GLY A 160 1.79 -12.64 11.74
CA GLY A 160 2.25 -11.36 11.21
C GLY A 160 1.16 -10.32 11.21
N TRP A 161 1.22 -9.48 10.21
CA TRP A 161 0.28 -8.37 10.04
C TRP A 161 -0.35 -8.41 8.66
N ARG A 162 -1.57 -7.90 8.59
CA ARG A 162 -2.23 -7.60 7.31
C ARG A 162 -2.59 -6.13 7.29
N ILE A 163 -2.35 -5.52 6.15
CA ILE A 163 -2.73 -4.14 5.87
C ILE A 163 -3.63 -4.15 4.64
N GLU A 164 -4.75 -3.43 4.72
CA GLU A 164 -5.66 -3.24 3.60
C GLU A 164 -5.90 -1.75 3.40
N ILE A 165 -6.03 -1.31 2.14
CA ILE A 165 -6.37 0.06 1.80
C ILE A 165 -7.34 0.09 0.63
N GLU A 166 -8.46 0.78 0.84
CA GLU A 166 -9.43 1.17 -0.17
C GLU A 166 -9.44 2.70 -0.20
N PRO A 167 -8.71 3.33 -1.16
CA PRO A 167 -8.54 4.79 -1.18
C PRO A 167 -9.88 5.54 -1.12
N GLY A 168 -9.98 6.54 -0.23
CA GLY A 168 -11.20 7.30 -0.01
C GLY A 168 -12.30 6.56 0.75
N VAL A 169 -12.04 5.31 1.18
CA VAL A 169 -13.01 4.48 1.92
C VAL A 169 -12.45 4.04 3.26
N ARG A 170 -11.38 3.23 3.25
CA ARG A 170 -10.90 2.60 4.49
C ARG A 170 -9.42 2.25 4.42
N TYR A 171 -8.73 2.43 5.53
CA TYR A 171 -7.46 1.81 5.85
C TYR A 171 -7.65 0.84 7.01
N THR A 172 -7.18 -0.38 6.86
CA THR A 172 -7.23 -1.43 7.88
C THR A 172 -5.83 -1.87 8.23
N TYR A 173 -5.56 -1.99 9.52
CA TYR A 173 -4.34 -2.58 10.05
C TYR A 173 -4.68 -3.58 11.13
N GLY A 174 -3.94 -4.69 11.19
CA GLY A 174 -4.09 -5.62 12.29
C GLY A 174 -3.15 -6.81 12.22
N THR A 175 -3.22 -7.64 13.27
CA THR A 175 -2.47 -8.89 13.35
C THR A 175 -3.27 -10.06 12.80
N VAL A 176 -2.56 -11.06 12.26
CA VAL A 176 -3.18 -12.28 11.73
C VAL A 176 -2.51 -13.54 12.28
N ARG A 177 -3.33 -14.60 12.38
CA ARG A 177 -2.94 -15.97 12.74
C ARG A 177 -3.48 -16.92 11.67
N GLY A 178 -2.58 -17.52 10.89
CA GLY A 178 -2.99 -18.16 9.63
C GLY A 178 -3.68 -17.14 8.72
N ASP A 179 -4.86 -17.49 8.22
CA ASP A 179 -5.63 -16.61 7.32
C ASP A 179 -6.59 -15.66 8.05
N ASN A 180 -6.69 -15.75 9.39
CA ASN A 180 -7.68 -15.02 10.16
C ASN A 180 -7.08 -13.79 10.84
N TRP A 181 -7.84 -12.69 10.87
CA TRP A 181 -7.58 -11.57 11.75
C TRP A 181 -7.59 -12.03 13.20
N SER A 182 -6.63 -11.58 14.00
CA SER A 182 -6.56 -11.82 15.43
C SER A 182 -6.67 -10.55 16.27
N TRP A 183 -6.47 -9.39 15.66
CA TRP A 183 -6.69 -8.06 16.19
C TRP A 183 -6.80 -7.11 15.01
N ARG A 184 -7.70 -6.11 15.07
CA ARG A 184 -7.94 -5.25 13.91
C ARG A 184 -8.45 -3.89 14.30
N ILE A 185 -7.93 -2.87 13.63
CA ILE A 185 -8.41 -1.48 13.64
C ILE A 185 -8.72 -1.04 12.23
N ASP A 186 -9.77 -0.23 12.08
CA ASP A 186 -10.17 0.38 10.82
C ASP A 186 -10.19 1.90 10.94
N PHE A 187 -9.78 2.60 9.88
CA PHE A 187 -9.82 4.06 9.76
C PHE A 187 -10.69 4.44 8.58
N ASP A 188 -11.54 5.46 8.78
CA ASP A 188 -12.41 6.01 7.73
C ASP A 188 -11.64 7.02 6.89
N LEU A 189 -11.35 6.67 5.64
CA LEU A 189 -10.62 7.53 4.70
C LEU A 189 -11.54 8.44 3.88
N SER A 190 -12.85 8.47 4.14
CA SER A 190 -13.80 9.26 3.36
C SER A 190 -13.66 10.76 3.59
N GLN A 191 -13.24 11.18 4.80
CA GLN A 191 -13.02 12.57 5.14
C GLN A 191 -11.82 12.72 6.09
N PRO A 192 -10.79 13.46 5.70
CA PRO A 192 -9.68 13.76 6.59
C PRO A 192 -10.11 14.66 7.75
N LEU A 193 -9.37 14.57 8.85
CA LEU A 193 -9.55 15.48 9.98
C LEU A 193 -9.23 16.92 9.57
N ASN A 194 -10.00 17.88 10.11
CA ASN A 194 -9.75 19.30 9.87
C ASN A 194 -8.45 19.80 10.52
N GLU A 195 -8.06 19.19 11.63
CA GLU A 195 -6.85 19.50 12.38
C GLU A 195 -5.96 18.26 12.44
N LEU A 196 -4.67 18.45 12.16
CA LEU A 196 -3.70 17.37 12.23
C LEU A 196 -3.39 17.04 13.70
N PRO A 197 -3.19 15.75 14.03
CA PRO A 197 -2.72 15.37 15.34
C PRO A 197 -1.31 15.90 15.60
N PRO A 198 -0.89 16.00 16.88
CA PRO A 198 0.48 16.38 17.20
C PRO A 198 1.51 15.42 16.58
N ALA A 199 2.74 15.88 16.40
CA ALA A 199 3.80 15.03 15.86
C ALA A 199 4.04 13.79 16.73
N PRO A 200 4.38 12.63 16.16
CA PRO A 200 4.77 11.46 16.93
C PRO A 200 6.09 11.75 17.70
N TRP A 201 6.27 11.11 18.83
CA TRP A 201 7.48 11.28 19.62
C TRP A 201 8.74 10.91 18.83
N GLY A 202 9.76 11.77 18.92
CA GLY A 202 11.03 11.59 18.20
C GLY A 202 11.01 11.95 16.72
N HIS A 203 9.91 12.52 16.22
CA HIS A 203 9.72 12.91 14.82
C HIS A 203 9.05 14.29 14.69
N GLU A 204 9.35 15.20 15.57
CA GLU A 204 8.81 16.58 15.65
C GLU A 204 9.29 17.51 14.53
#